data_e2a26cd18a75c18ed48d7a4b555e6259
#
_entry.id   e2a26cd18a75c18ed48d7a4b555e6259
#
_cell.length_a   1.000
_cell.length_b   1.000
_cell.length_c   1.000
_cell.angle_alpha   90.00
_cell.angle_beta   90.00
_cell.angle_gamma   90.00
#
_symmetry.space_group_name_H-M   'P 1'
#
loop_
_entity.id
_entity.type
_entity.pdbx_description
1 polymer ?
#
loop_
_entity_poly.entity_id
_entity_poly.type
_entity_poly.pdbx_seq_one_letter_code
_entity_poly.pdbx_strand_id
1 'polypeptide(L)'
;MQYSRQQQQQQEAKYLQHQREVKQVQQQLNIQQRAPQYQQNITTANQLARMAPNNFFTMEPYRARKDKARLSVIDKYDVQGYIAAGTYGKVYKAVGKLGNDVDKLYAIKKFKSDSKDNEVMHYTGISQSAIREMSLCKEVKHKNISTLREIILERKCIYMVFEFAEHDLLQIIHYHSHPEMKPISQSTLKSAMFQILQGLSFLHQNWILHRDLKPANIMVTHDGVIKIGDLGLARKFSNQLQTLYTGDKVVVTIWYRAPELLLGARHYTPAVDLWAVGCILAELLSLRPLFKGEETKMDNKKHMPFQENQLLKILQILGTPTLYDWPSLNNYPEYPQLQRFTLFPSNIKAWYANNGGSDPNCFDLLSKLLIYDPAVRINSLDAMSHKWFLQSPKPVQNIFEGSTMKYPRRKIHKGDSDILGGANNSIYGGAVSNVNANSRANNKRKIPNSNNANIGIIGSINMNNMSNMSNSQINQKRNYAFMSGRGSNSSGFEDNSKRKR
;
A
#
# COMPACT_ATOMS: atom_id res chain seq x y z
N MET A 1 -46.11 9.98 39.87
CA MET A 1 -44.72 9.51 39.71
C MET A 1 -43.93 10.15 38.55
N GLN A 2 -44.54 10.55 37.44
CA GLN A 2 -43.81 11.20 36.33
C GLN A 2 -43.38 12.64 36.63
N TYR A 3 -44.17 13.42 37.39
CA TYR A 3 -43.85 14.80 37.75
C TYR A 3 -42.63 14.95 38.68
N SER A 4 -42.41 13.99 39.55
CA SER A 4 -41.25 13.95 40.46
C SER A 4 -39.92 13.65 39.75
N ARG A 5 -39.97 12.84 38.68
CA ARG A 5 -38.77 12.53 37.88
C ARG A 5 -38.32 13.70 37.00
N GLN A 6 -39.24 14.49 36.47
CA GLN A 6 -38.90 15.69 35.69
C GLN A 6 -38.26 16.77 36.57
N GLN A 7 -38.74 16.97 37.81
CA GLN A 7 -38.12 17.91 38.72
C GLN A 7 -36.72 17.48 39.17
N GLN A 8 -36.49 16.19 39.39
CA GLN A 8 -35.14 15.66 39.68
C GLN A 8 -34.16 15.86 38.52
N GLN A 9 -34.60 15.59 37.30
CA GLN A 9 -33.75 15.80 36.12
C GLN A 9 -33.42 17.27 35.88
N GLN A 10 -34.37 18.19 36.16
CA GLN A 10 -34.10 19.63 36.07
C GLN A 10 -33.14 20.12 37.15
N GLN A 11 -33.20 19.56 38.37
CA GLN A 11 -32.27 19.92 39.42
C GLN A 11 -30.85 19.40 39.12
N GLU A 12 -30.75 18.17 38.62
CA GLU A 12 -29.47 17.58 38.23
C GLU A 12 -28.81 18.32 37.06
N ALA A 13 -29.59 18.73 36.07
CA ALA A 13 -29.12 19.57 34.97
C ALA A 13 -28.58 20.93 35.41
N LYS A 14 -29.30 21.59 36.33
CA LYS A 14 -28.86 22.86 36.94
C LYS A 14 -27.58 22.69 37.77
N TYR A 15 -27.45 21.60 38.51
CA TYR A 15 -26.26 21.29 39.28
C TYR A 15 -25.03 21.05 38.40
N LEU A 16 -25.18 20.31 37.30
CA LEU A 16 -24.14 20.08 36.32
C LEU A 16 -23.72 21.35 35.57
N GLN A 17 -24.68 22.22 35.26
CA GLN A 17 -24.41 23.52 34.66
C GLN A 17 -23.60 24.39 35.60
N HIS A 18 -23.99 24.49 36.86
CA HIS A 18 -23.27 25.26 37.88
C HIS A 18 -21.83 24.73 38.10
N GLN A 19 -21.63 23.41 38.11
CA GLN A 19 -20.29 22.84 38.17
C GLN A 19 -19.40 23.18 36.97
N ARG A 20 -19.99 23.31 35.78
CA ARG A 20 -19.25 23.74 34.58
C ARG A 20 -18.85 25.22 34.68
N GLU A 21 -19.72 26.05 35.14
CA GLU A 21 -19.47 27.50 35.35
C GLU A 21 -18.39 27.73 36.42
N VAL A 22 -18.44 27.02 37.54
CA VAL A 22 -17.39 27.07 38.58
C VAL A 22 -16.04 26.63 38.04
N LYS A 23 -15.98 25.55 37.24
CA LYS A 23 -14.74 25.11 36.61
C LYS A 23 -14.20 26.13 35.61
N GLN A 24 -15.06 26.78 34.82
CA GLN A 24 -14.65 27.84 33.89
C GLN A 24 -14.08 29.07 34.61
N VAL A 25 -14.75 29.51 35.69
CA VAL A 25 -14.28 30.64 36.53
C VAL A 25 -12.95 30.28 37.19
N GLN A 26 -12.78 29.06 37.67
CA GLN A 26 -11.54 28.58 38.28
C GLN A 26 -10.39 28.53 37.27
N GLN A 27 -10.66 28.12 36.03
CA GLN A 27 -9.69 28.17 34.94
C GLN A 27 -9.31 29.61 34.57
N GLN A 28 -10.27 30.53 34.51
CA GLN A 28 -10.00 31.94 34.23
C GLN A 28 -9.18 32.61 35.34
N LEU A 29 -9.49 32.33 36.61
CA LEU A 29 -8.72 32.82 37.76
C LEU A 29 -7.27 32.28 37.75
N ASN A 30 -7.08 31.01 37.40
CA ASN A 30 -5.74 30.44 37.28
C ASN A 30 -4.93 31.04 36.12
N ILE A 31 -5.59 31.45 35.03
CA ILE A 31 -4.95 32.13 33.90
C ILE A 31 -4.60 33.57 34.32
N GLN A 32 -5.48 34.29 35.02
CA GLN A 32 -5.22 35.65 35.50
C GLN A 32 -4.13 35.72 36.58
N GLN A 33 -4.01 34.70 37.44
CA GLN A 33 -2.95 34.65 38.46
C GLN A 33 -1.57 34.30 37.88
N ARG A 34 -1.52 33.59 36.73
CA ARG A 34 -0.25 33.25 36.03
C ARG A 34 0.23 34.37 35.09
N ALA A 35 -0.64 35.23 34.61
CA ALA A 35 -0.29 36.29 33.67
C ALA A 35 0.78 37.27 34.16
N PRO A 36 0.75 37.76 35.45
CA PRO A 36 1.77 38.67 35.93
C PRO A 36 3.15 38.06 36.07
N GLN A 37 3.25 36.79 36.49
CA GLN A 37 4.52 36.07 36.58
C GLN A 37 5.14 35.80 35.19
N TYR A 38 4.30 35.57 34.18
CA TYR A 38 4.79 35.38 32.82
C TYR A 38 5.31 36.67 32.20
N GLN A 39 4.64 37.79 32.45
CA GLN A 39 5.09 39.11 31.97
C GLN A 39 6.36 39.58 32.69
N GLN A 40 6.50 39.38 33.99
CA GLN A 40 7.74 39.66 34.71
C GLN A 40 8.92 38.82 34.22
N ASN A 41 8.70 37.53 33.96
CA ASN A 41 9.73 36.65 33.44
C ASN A 41 10.17 37.04 32.01
N ILE A 42 9.24 37.49 31.15
CA ILE A 42 9.53 37.98 29.81
C ILE A 42 10.31 39.31 29.86
N THR A 43 9.92 40.22 30.78
CA THR A 43 10.60 41.50 30.92
C THR A 43 12.03 41.34 31.46
N THR A 44 12.21 40.45 32.44
CA THR A 44 13.52 40.11 32.99
C THR A 44 14.40 39.37 31.97
N ALA A 45 13.85 38.43 31.21
CA ALA A 45 14.54 37.74 30.13
C ALA A 45 14.93 38.68 28.98
N ASN A 46 14.09 39.64 28.64
CA ASN A 46 14.39 40.64 27.61
C ASN A 46 15.41 41.69 28.10
N GLN A 47 15.45 42.04 29.39
CA GLN A 47 16.47 42.88 29.97
C GLN A 47 17.84 42.19 30.05
N LEU A 48 17.86 40.91 30.47
CA LEU A 48 19.08 40.09 30.45
C LEU A 48 19.59 39.83 29.03
N ALA A 49 18.69 39.66 28.05
CA ALA A 49 19.09 39.49 26.64
C ALA A 49 19.71 40.75 26.03
N ARG A 50 19.37 41.94 26.55
CA ARG A 50 20.03 43.21 26.12
C ARG A 50 21.36 43.48 26.77
N MET A 51 21.67 42.80 27.87
CA MET A 51 22.92 42.98 28.61
C MET A 51 23.98 41.90 28.34
N ALA A 52 23.59 40.79 27.67
CA ALA A 52 24.51 39.72 27.33
C ALA A 52 25.03 39.86 25.89
N PRO A 53 26.30 39.56 25.63
CA PRO A 53 26.79 39.46 24.26
C PRO A 53 25.93 38.49 23.49
N ASN A 54 25.57 38.84 22.25
CA ASN A 54 24.55 38.25 21.40
C ASN A 54 24.53 36.69 21.27
N ASN A 55 25.54 36.01 21.82
CA ASN A 55 25.69 34.55 21.68
C ASN A 55 25.29 33.73 22.93
N PHE A 56 24.96 34.38 24.07
CA PHE A 56 24.74 33.63 25.32
C PHE A 56 23.38 32.97 25.43
N PHE A 57 22.36 33.51 24.76
CA PHE A 57 20.96 33.00 24.83
C PHE A 57 20.46 32.39 23.52
N THR A 58 21.30 32.23 22.50
CA THR A 58 20.91 31.58 21.27
C THR A 58 20.96 30.07 21.44
N MET A 59 19.96 29.35 20.92
CA MET A 59 19.99 27.89 20.86
C MET A 59 21.00 27.34 19.83
N GLU A 60 21.69 28.21 19.10
CA GLU A 60 22.69 27.84 18.06
C GLU A 60 23.79 26.91 18.56
N PRO A 61 24.50 27.19 19.69
CA PRO A 61 25.53 26.27 20.19
C PRO A 61 24.96 24.91 20.60
N TYR A 62 23.75 24.87 21.10
CA TYR A 62 23.06 23.64 21.44
C TYR A 62 22.66 22.86 20.17
N ARG A 63 22.10 23.54 19.17
CA ARG A 63 21.76 22.94 17.87
C ARG A 63 23.00 22.40 17.18
N ALA A 64 24.09 23.18 17.11
CA ALA A 64 25.33 22.76 16.50
C ALA A 64 25.91 21.49 17.17
N ARG A 65 25.87 21.40 18.52
CA ARG A 65 26.29 20.20 19.25
C ARG A 65 25.38 19.01 18.95
N LYS A 66 24.08 19.22 18.93
CA LYS A 66 23.09 18.19 18.59
C LYS A 66 23.26 17.69 17.16
N ASP A 67 23.46 18.60 16.22
CA ASP A 67 23.62 18.26 14.80
C ASP A 67 24.95 17.53 14.55
N LYS A 68 26.03 17.93 15.26
CA LYS A 68 27.33 17.24 15.22
C LYS A 68 27.28 15.84 15.84
N ALA A 69 26.43 15.63 16.86
CA ALA A 69 26.26 14.32 17.50
C ALA A 69 25.25 13.42 16.75
N ARG A 70 24.51 13.95 15.78
CA ARG A 70 23.52 13.21 15.01
C ARG A 70 24.20 12.51 13.85
N LEU A 71 24.20 11.18 13.91
CA LEU A 71 24.67 10.36 12.80
C LEU A 71 23.71 10.45 11.62
N SER A 72 24.25 10.67 10.42
CA SER A 72 23.49 10.65 9.17
C SER A 72 23.15 9.23 8.72
N VAL A 73 22.29 9.12 7.71
CA VAL A 73 21.97 7.81 7.11
C VAL A 73 23.25 7.14 6.59
N ILE A 74 24.10 7.90 5.90
CA ILE A 74 25.33 7.37 5.29
C ILE A 74 26.42 7.01 6.33
N ASP A 75 26.37 7.60 7.53
CA ASP A 75 27.28 7.21 8.63
C ASP A 75 26.91 5.84 9.19
N LYS A 76 25.60 5.55 9.27
CA LYS A 76 25.09 4.31 9.85
C LYS A 76 24.96 3.16 8.84
N TYR A 77 24.69 3.49 7.57
CA TYR A 77 24.36 2.52 6.53
C TYR A 77 25.17 2.75 5.27
N ASP A 78 25.66 1.66 4.68
CA ASP A 78 26.21 1.64 3.34
C ASP A 78 25.07 1.42 2.33
N VAL A 79 24.70 2.48 1.60
CA VAL A 79 23.59 2.48 0.67
C VAL A 79 24.05 1.95 -0.69
N GLN A 80 23.59 0.76 -1.05
CA GLN A 80 23.99 0.05 -2.28
C GLN A 80 23.30 0.56 -3.54
N GLY A 81 22.10 1.13 -3.42
CA GLY A 81 21.29 1.67 -4.52
C GLY A 81 19.79 1.54 -4.23
N TYR A 82 18.96 2.07 -5.12
CA TYR A 82 17.51 1.94 -4.91
C TYR A 82 16.94 0.66 -5.55
N ILE A 83 15.93 0.09 -4.91
CA ILE A 83 15.27 -1.15 -5.30
C ILE A 83 13.83 -0.94 -5.76
N ALA A 84 13.21 0.18 -5.34
CA ALA A 84 11.86 0.56 -5.74
C ALA A 84 11.71 2.08 -5.71
N ALA A 85 10.90 2.61 -6.62
CA ALA A 85 10.48 4.00 -6.64
C ALA A 85 8.96 4.04 -6.81
N GLY A 86 8.28 4.83 -5.99
CA GLY A 86 6.82 4.93 -5.99
C GLY A 86 6.33 6.34 -5.73
N THR A 87 5.02 6.47 -5.58
CA THR A 87 4.34 7.74 -5.30
C THR A 87 4.86 8.41 -4.04
N TYR A 88 5.15 7.63 -3.00
CA TYR A 88 5.56 8.13 -1.68
C TYR A 88 7.06 8.36 -1.54
N GLY A 89 7.90 7.87 -2.45
CA GLY A 89 9.35 7.99 -2.36
C GLY A 89 10.13 6.86 -3.01
N LYS A 90 11.38 6.73 -2.62
CA LYS A 90 12.30 5.68 -3.07
C LYS A 90 12.64 4.76 -1.91
N VAL A 91 12.86 3.47 -2.20
CA VAL A 91 13.34 2.47 -1.24
C VAL A 91 14.73 2.02 -1.68
N TYR A 92 15.68 2.05 -0.76
CA TYR A 92 17.08 1.71 -0.99
C TYR A 92 17.45 0.44 -0.25
N LYS A 93 18.32 -0.36 -0.86
CA LYS A 93 19.00 -1.46 -0.17
C LYS A 93 20.26 -0.92 0.48
N ALA A 94 20.50 -1.28 1.73
CA ALA A 94 21.65 -0.84 2.49
C ALA A 94 22.18 -1.94 3.42
N VAL A 95 23.44 -1.79 3.83
CA VAL A 95 24.12 -2.64 4.80
C VAL A 95 24.44 -1.81 6.03
N GLY A 96 24.19 -2.34 7.22
CA GLY A 96 24.56 -1.69 8.47
C GLY A 96 26.07 -1.60 8.66
N LYS A 97 26.56 -0.46 9.20
CA LYS A 97 27.99 -0.17 9.39
C LYS A 97 28.42 -0.16 10.85
N LEU A 98 27.49 -0.06 11.80
CA LEU A 98 27.79 0.21 13.20
C LEU A 98 27.25 -0.86 14.15
N GLY A 99 28.05 -1.22 15.15
CA GLY A 99 27.65 -2.06 16.28
C GLY A 99 27.09 -3.41 15.87
N ASN A 100 25.96 -3.78 16.47
CA ASN A 100 25.28 -5.07 16.22
C ASN A 100 24.58 -5.15 14.87
N ASP A 101 24.57 -4.05 14.08
CA ASP A 101 23.92 -3.96 12.77
C ASP A 101 24.90 -4.13 11.60
N VAL A 102 26.20 -4.33 11.91
CA VAL A 102 27.24 -4.59 10.90
C VAL A 102 26.84 -5.81 10.05
N ASP A 103 26.99 -5.67 8.74
CA ASP A 103 26.70 -6.67 7.71
C ASP A 103 25.21 -7.11 7.59
N LYS A 104 24.32 -6.55 8.41
CA LYS A 104 22.89 -6.79 8.27
C LYS A 104 22.30 -5.98 7.13
N LEU A 105 21.36 -6.58 6.41
CA LEU A 105 20.67 -5.96 5.29
C LEU A 105 19.44 -5.18 5.76
N TYR A 106 19.26 -3.98 5.20
CA TYR A 106 18.16 -3.08 5.49
C TYR A 106 17.53 -2.53 4.22
N ALA A 107 16.24 -2.21 4.32
CA ALA A 107 15.49 -1.43 3.34
C ALA A 107 15.24 -0.03 3.91
N ILE A 108 15.73 1.00 3.26
CA ILE A 108 15.59 2.39 3.69
C ILE A 108 14.59 3.10 2.80
N LYS A 109 13.39 3.39 3.32
CA LYS A 109 12.33 4.14 2.63
C LYS A 109 12.54 5.63 2.87
N LYS A 110 12.90 6.38 1.81
CA LYS A 110 13.02 7.84 1.82
C LYS A 110 11.73 8.44 1.31
N PHE A 111 11.08 9.27 2.12
CA PHE A 111 9.87 9.98 1.70
C PHE A 111 10.25 11.22 0.88
N LYS A 112 9.46 11.47 -0.18
CA LYS A 112 9.57 12.71 -0.95
C LYS A 112 9.13 13.88 -0.07
N SER A 113 9.87 14.97 -0.12
CA SER A 113 9.43 16.25 0.41
C SER A 113 8.43 16.87 -0.60
N ASP A 114 7.32 17.40 -0.13
CA ASP A 114 6.24 17.96 -0.96
C ASP A 114 6.59 19.27 -1.70
N SER A 115 7.86 19.55 -1.95
CA SER A 115 8.35 20.80 -2.50
C SER A 115 8.65 20.73 -4.00
N LYS A 116 7.65 20.49 -4.87
CA LYS A 116 7.84 20.65 -6.32
C LYS A 116 6.63 21.15 -7.12
N ASP A 117 5.66 21.82 -6.54
CA ASP A 117 4.68 22.56 -7.34
C ASP A 117 4.51 23.97 -6.80
N ASN A 118 4.81 24.92 -7.68
CA ASN A 118 4.74 26.37 -7.48
C ASN A 118 3.29 26.86 -7.31
N GLU A 119 2.59 26.41 -6.29
CA GLU A 119 1.37 27.05 -5.83
C GLU A 119 1.33 27.07 -4.32
N VAL A 120 1.47 28.24 -3.81
CA VAL A 120 1.19 28.82 -2.51
C VAL A 120 0.27 27.95 -1.65
N MET A 121 0.86 27.01 -0.90
CA MET A 121 0.26 26.49 0.32
C MET A 121 1.38 26.14 1.28
N HIS A 122 1.46 26.88 2.37
CA HIS A 122 2.37 26.66 3.48
C HIS A 122 2.05 25.34 4.21
N TYR A 123 2.34 24.21 3.59
CA TYR A 123 2.29 22.92 4.27
C TYR A 123 3.66 22.55 4.84
N THR A 124 3.65 22.02 6.02
CA THR A 124 4.77 21.66 6.88
C THR A 124 5.67 20.53 6.35
N GLY A 125 5.64 20.21 5.07
CA GLY A 125 6.61 19.30 4.41
C GLY A 125 6.57 17.82 4.78
N ILE A 126 5.68 17.37 5.67
CA ILE A 126 5.53 15.96 6.06
C ILE A 126 4.15 15.46 5.66
N SER A 127 4.09 14.47 4.77
CA SER A 127 2.80 13.89 4.36
C SER A 127 2.10 13.17 5.51
N GLN A 128 0.77 13.24 5.56
CA GLN A 128 -0.02 12.50 6.55
C GLN A 128 0.21 10.99 6.48
N SER A 129 0.46 10.48 5.28
CA SER A 129 0.79 9.08 5.03
C SER A 129 2.08 8.69 5.74
N ALA A 130 3.15 9.51 5.63
CA ALA A 130 4.41 9.28 6.32
C ALA A 130 4.27 9.30 7.85
N ILE A 131 3.52 10.27 8.39
CA ILE A 131 3.25 10.36 9.85
C ILE A 131 2.53 9.11 10.33
N ARG A 132 1.51 8.67 9.61
CA ARG A 132 0.72 7.48 9.94
C ARG A 132 1.58 6.22 9.90
N GLU A 133 2.33 6.03 8.82
CA GLU A 133 3.21 4.88 8.66
C GLU A 133 4.27 4.83 9.77
N MET A 134 4.90 5.96 10.10
CA MET A 134 5.85 6.06 11.22
C MET A 134 5.23 5.65 12.54
N SER A 135 4.04 6.17 12.88
CA SER A 135 3.35 5.87 14.13
C SER A 135 3.00 4.38 14.23
N LEU A 136 2.37 3.84 13.20
CA LEU A 136 1.93 2.45 13.20
C LEU A 136 3.10 1.48 13.20
N CYS A 137 4.10 1.67 12.34
CA CYS A 137 5.28 0.79 12.28
C CYS A 137 6.09 0.79 13.57
N LYS A 138 6.06 1.87 14.36
CA LYS A 138 6.74 1.94 15.65
C LYS A 138 6.02 1.12 16.74
N GLU A 139 4.69 1.07 16.68
CA GLU A 139 3.85 0.34 17.64
C GLU A 139 3.75 -1.16 17.30
N VAL A 140 3.67 -1.48 16.00
CA VAL A 140 3.39 -2.84 15.52
C VAL A 140 4.66 -3.68 15.48
N LYS A 141 4.64 -4.82 16.20
CA LYS A 141 5.74 -5.79 16.20
C LYS A 141 5.19 -7.21 16.12
N HIS A 142 5.35 -7.85 14.97
CA HIS A 142 4.92 -9.22 14.74
C HIS A 142 5.80 -9.89 13.67
N LYS A 143 6.01 -11.22 13.79
CA LYS A 143 6.87 -11.98 12.85
C LYS A 143 6.47 -11.84 11.38
N ASN A 144 5.18 -11.67 11.09
CA ASN A 144 4.64 -11.54 9.73
C ASN A 144 4.28 -10.09 9.36
N ILE A 145 4.89 -9.10 10.01
CA ILE A 145 4.80 -7.69 9.65
C ILE A 145 6.21 -7.13 9.50
N SER A 146 6.41 -6.25 8.52
CA SER A 146 7.70 -5.60 8.27
C SER A 146 8.16 -4.83 9.51
N THR A 147 9.34 -5.16 10.01
CA THR A 147 9.87 -4.58 11.25
C THR A 147 10.58 -3.27 10.98
N LEU A 148 10.10 -2.20 11.58
CA LEU A 148 10.79 -0.91 11.59
C LEU A 148 11.94 -0.96 12.61
N ARG A 149 13.17 -0.72 12.16
CA ARG A 149 14.36 -0.63 13.00
C ARG A 149 14.49 0.74 13.65
N GLU A 150 14.48 1.79 12.82
CA GLU A 150 14.58 3.19 13.27
C GLU A 150 14.01 4.16 12.24
N ILE A 151 13.86 5.42 12.68
CA ILE A 151 13.48 6.56 11.86
C ILE A 151 14.61 7.59 11.97
N ILE A 152 15.12 8.04 10.83
CA ILE A 152 16.16 9.08 10.76
C ILE A 152 15.55 10.31 10.09
N LEU A 153 15.69 11.45 10.74
CA LEU A 153 15.31 12.76 10.20
C LEU A 153 16.57 13.50 9.81
N GLU A 154 16.81 13.70 8.53
CA GLU A 154 18.00 14.35 8.02
C GLU A 154 17.63 15.25 6.84
N ARG A 155 18.16 16.51 6.83
CA ARG A 155 18.02 17.47 5.72
C ARG A 155 16.58 17.64 5.22
N LYS A 156 15.62 17.76 6.14
CA LYS A 156 14.18 17.85 5.86
C LYS A 156 13.59 16.60 5.18
N CYS A 157 14.33 15.49 5.13
CA CYS A 157 13.84 14.20 4.65
C CYS A 157 13.59 13.24 5.81
N ILE A 158 12.65 12.32 5.62
CA ILE A 158 12.34 11.23 6.53
C ILE A 158 12.86 9.94 5.90
N TYR A 159 13.61 9.19 6.68
CA TYR A 159 14.09 7.87 6.31
C TYR A 159 13.58 6.86 7.32
N MET A 160 12.82 5.87 6.87
CA MET A 160 12.38 4.74 7.67
C MET A 160 13.23 3.53 7.31
N VAL A 161 13.92 2.97 8.30
CA VAL A 161 14.80 1.81 8.13
C VAL A 161 14.06 0.55 8.57
N PHE A 162 13.87 -0.38 7.63
CA PHE A 162 13.22 -1.65 7.86
C PHE A 162 14.20 -2.81 7.69
N GLU A 163 13.88 -3.97 8.28
CA GLU A 163 14.53 -5.22 7.91
C GLU A 163 14.35 -5.48 6.41
N PHE A 164 15.40 -5.98 5.76
CA PHE A 164 15.36 -6.23 4.32
C PHE A 164 14.64 -7.53 4.00
N ALA A 165 13.78 -7.48 2.99
CA ALA A 165 13.17 -8.66 2.39
C ALA A 165 13.62 -8.79 0.93
N GLU A 166 14.15 -9.98 0.58
CA GLU A 166 14.73 -10.20 -0.74
C GLU A 166 13.70 -10.19 -1.86
N HIS A 167 12.45 -10.62 -1.57
CA HIS A 167 11.39 -10.75 -2.56
C HIS A 167 10.09 -10.09 -2.09
N ASP A 168 9.12 -9.98 -2.99
CA ASP A 168 7.70 -9.79 -2.70
C ASP A 168 6.87 -10.83 -3.49
N LEU A 169 5.61 -11.00 -3.10
CA LEU A 169 4.75 -11.99 -3.77
C LEU A 169 4.51 -11.66 -5.25
N LEU A 170 4.51 -10.38 -5.64
CA LEU A 170 4.34 -10.02 -7.04
C LEU A 170 5.50 -10.54 -7.90
N GLN A 171 6.75 -10.42 -7.40
CA GLN A 171 7.94 -10.99 -8.08
C GLN A 171 7.86 -12.51 -8.17
N ILE A 172 7.40 -13.18 -7.11
CA ILE A 172 7.21 -14.63 -7.09
C ILE A 172 6.15 -15.03 -8.11
N ILE A 173 5.01 -14.37 -8.16
CA ILE A 173 3.94 -14.60 -9.14
C ILE A 173 4.47 -14.40 -10.56
N HIS A 174 5.19 -13.29 -10.82
CA HIS A 174 5.79 -13.04 -12.14
C HIS A 174 6.79 -14.11 -12.55
N TYR A 175 7.62 -14.59 -11.62
CA TYR A 175 8.56 -15.68 -11.89
C TYR A 175 7.83 -16.95 -12.35
N HIS A 176 6.78 -17.35 -11.63
CA HIS A 176 5.99 -18.53 -11.97
C HIS A 176 5.08 -18.34 -13.20
N SER A 177 4.81 -17.10 -13.62
CA SER A 177 4.00 -16.82 -14.80
C SER A 177 4.73 -17.07 -16.12
N HIS A 178 6.05 -17.29 -16.09
CA HIS A 178 6.80 -17.70 -17.27
C HIS A 178 6.42 -19.13 -17.69
N PRO A 179 6.25 -19.39 -19.00
CA PRO A 179 5.77 -20.71 -19.49
C PRO A 179 6.64 -21.91 -19.10
N GLU A 180 7.93 -21.67 -18.86
CA GLU A 180 8.90 -22.71 -18.48
C GLU A 180 8.89 -23.02 -16.98
N MET A 181 8.22 -22.19 -16.17
CA MET A 181 8.21 -22.34 -14.73
C MET A 181 7.04 -23.21 -14.26
N LYS A 182 7.30 -24.02 -13.23
CA LYS A 182 6.26 -24.82 -12.59
C LYS A 182 5.32 -23.91 -11.80
N PRO A 183 4.03 -24.28 -11.67
CA PRO A 183 3.10 -23.59 -10.78
C PRO A 183 3.63 -23.52 -9.34
N ILE A 184 3.11 -22.56 -8.55
CA ILE A 184 3.42 -22.46 -7.13
C ILE A 184 2.97 -23.76 -6.44
N SER A 185 3.83 -24.35 -5.62
CA SER A 185 3.52 -25.59 -4.92
C SER A 185 2.41 -25.37 -3.88
N GLN A 186 1.62 -26.42 -3.61
CA GLN A 186 0.56 -26.36 -2.59
C GLN A 186 1.11 -26.04 -1.20
N SER A 187 2.31 -26.51 -0.86
CA SER A 187 2.98 -26.18 0.40
C SER A 187 3.31 -24.69 0.49
N THR A 188 3.94 -24.15 -0.57
CA THR A 188 4.27 -22.72 -0.67
C THR A 188 3.01 -21.87 -0.60
N LEU A 189 1.99 -22.20 -1.40
CA LEU A 189 0.71 -21.48 -1.44
C LEU A 189 0.06 -21.43 -0.05
N LYS A 190 -0.10 -22.60 0.57
CA LYS A 190 -0.76 -22.74 1.88
C LYS A 190 0.01 -22.03 2.99
N SER A 191 1.34 -22.17 2.97
CA SER A 191 2.22 -21.52 3.96
C SER A 191 2.21 -20.00 3.82
N ALA A 192 2.24 -19.48 2.59
CA ALA A 192 2.15 -18.04 2.33
C ALA A 192 0.81 -17.48 2.82
N MET A 193 -0.30 -18.10 2.45
CA MET A 193 -1.64 -17.67 2.86
C MET A 193 -1.82 -17.70 4.38
N PHE A 194 -1.33 -18.75 5.03
CA PHE A 194 -1.41 -18.86 6.49
C PHE A 194 -0.63 -17.75 7.19
N GLN A 195 0.59 -17.45 6.73
CA GLN A 195 1.41 -16.37 7.29
C GLN A 195 0.82 -14.98 7.02
N ILE A 196 0.20 -14.75 5.86
CA ILE A 196 -0.54 -13.51 5.58
C ILE A 196 -1.68 -13.35 6.59
N LEU A 197 -2.48 -14.41 6.79
CA LEU A 197 -3.57 -14.38 7.75
C LEU A 197 -3.09 -14.18 9.19
N GLN A 198 -1.94 -14.75 9.59
CA GLN A 198 -1.34 -14.50 10.91
C GLN A 198 -0.99 -13.02 11.10
N GLY A 199 -0.30 -12.41 10.14
CA GLY A 199 0.02 -10.98 10.19
C GLY A 199 -1.21 -10.09 10.18
N LEU A 200 -2.20 -10.43 9.35
CA LEU A 200 -3.45 -9.68 9.25
C LEU A 200 -4.31 -9.82 10.52
N SER A 201 -4.40 -11.02 11.08
CA SER A 201 -5.11 -11.26 12.33
C SER A 201 -4.51 -10.42 13.47
N PHE A 202 -3.18 -10.35 13.55
CA PHE A 202 -2.50 -9.48 14.52
C PHE A 202 -2.88 -7.99 14.31
N LEU A 203 -2.90 -7.50 13.07
CA LEU A 203 -3.33 -6.11 12.79
C LEU A 203 -4.77 -5.88 13.24
N HIS A 204 -5.70 -6.77 12.88
CA HIS A 204 -7.12 -6.63 13.20
C HIS A 204 -7.39 -6.71 14.70
N GLN A 205 -6.70 -7.59 15.44
CA GLN A 205 -6.76 -7.65 16.91
C GLN A 205 -6.22 -6.40 17.60
N ASN A 206 -5.29 -5.69 16.95
CA ASN A 206 -4.77 -4.40 17.42
C ASN A 206 -5.53 -3.20 16.82
N TRP A 207 -6.74 -3.44 16.30
CA TRP A 207 -7.62 -2.41 15.74
C TRP A 207 -7.00 -1.63 14.58
N ILE A 208 -6.23 -2.32 13.72
CA ILE A 208 -5.58 -1.71 12.54
C ILE A 208 -6.11 -2.40 11.28
N LEU A 209 -6.64 -1.58 10.35
CA LEU A 209 -6.96 -1.98 8.99
C LEU A 209 -5.78 -1.65 8.08
N HIS A 210 -5.40 -2.58 7.21
CA HIS A 210 -4.31 -2.37 6.26
C HIS A 210 -4.75 -1.53 5.06
N ARG A 211 -5.87 -1.87 4.43
CA ARG A 211 -6.54 -1.15 3.34
C ARG A 211 -5.83 -1.14 1.97
N ASP A 212 -4.62 -1.64 1.87
CA ASP A 212 -3.85 -1.74 0.61
C ASP A 212 -3.11 -3.08 0.50
N LEU A 213 -3.78 -4.18 0.86
CA LEU A 213 -3.21 -5.50 0.66
C LEU A 213 -3.21 -5.84 -0.83
N LYS A 214 -2.01 -6.19 -1.32
CA LYS A 214 -1.74 -6.64 -2.70
C LYS A 214 -0.41 -7.38 -2.72
N PRO A 215 -0.13 -8.21 -3.74
CA PRO A 215 1.12 -9.00 -3.80
C PRO A 215 2.40 -8.15 -3.65
N ALA A 216 2.42 -6.93 -4.19
CA ALA A 216 3.57 -6.02 -4.07
C ALA A 216 3.85 -5.55 -2.63
N ASN A 217 2.85 -5.55 -1.74
CA ASN A 217 2.97 -5.15 -0.34
C ASN A 217 3.20 -6.34 0.61
N ILE A 218 3.26 -7.56 0.08
CA ILE A 218 3.58 -8.76 0.84
C ILE A 218 5.03 -9.15 0.56
N MET A 219 5.90 -8.81 1.49
CA MET A 219 7.33 -9.07 1.40
C MET A 219 7.66 -10.51 1.79
N VAL A 220 8.74 -11.06 1.25
CA VAL A 220 9.26 -12.39 1.58
C VAL A 220 10.75 -12.27 1.86
N THR A 221 11.15 -12.68 3.06
CA THR A 221 12.57 -12.73 3.44
C THR A 221 13.29 -13.85 2.69
N HIS A 222 14.62 -13.83 2.72
CA HIS A 222 15.41 -14.91 2.12
C HIS A 222 15.16 -16.27 2.77
N ASP A 223 14.73 -16.29 4.05
CA ASP A 223 14.33 -17.49 4.80
C ASP A 223 12.89 -17.94 4.51
N GLY A 224 12.23 -17.31 3.56
CA GLY A 224 10.84 -17.64 3.22
C GLY A 224 9.79 -17.22 4.23
N VAL A 225 10.06 -16.21 5.06
CA VAL A 225 9.07 -15.65 5.99
C VAL A 225 8.31 -14.52 5.32
N ILE A 226 6.98 -14.62 5.35
CA ILE A 226 6.09 -13.57 4.85
C ILE A 226 6.05 -12.39 5.84
N LYS A 227 6.12 -11.17 5.28
CA LYS A 227 6.01 -9.93 6.04
C LYS A 227 5.06 -8.96 5.32
N ILE A 228 3.93 -8.64 5.94
CA ILE A 228 3.03 -7.58 5.46
C ILE A 228 3.75 -6.25 5.63
N GLY A 229 3.85 -5.48 4.54
CA GLY A 229 4.53 -4.18 4.49
C GLY A 229 3.59 -3.04 4.10
N ASP A 230 4.14 -1.83 4.06
CA ASP A 230 3.49 -0.58 3.64
C ASP A 230 2.19 -0.23 4.39
N LEU A 231 2.34 0.21 5.63
CA LEU A 231 1.22 0.70 6.47
C LEU A 231 0.83 2.17 6.17
N GLY A 232 1.28 2.75 5.04
CA GLY A 232 1.00 4.15 4.69
C GLY A 232 -0.49 4.49 4.54
N LEU A 233 -1.31 3.51 4.14
CA LEU A 233 -2.75 3.63 4.03
C LEU A 233 -3.52 3.00 5.21
N ALA A 234 -2.82 2.37 6.15
CA ALA A 234 -3.44 1.72 7.30
C ALA A 234 -4.16 2.74 8.21
N ARG A 235 -5.20 2.28 8.90
CA ARG A 235 -6.00 3.09 9.83
C ARG A 235 -6.28 2.32 11.12
N LYS A 236 -6.20 3.01 12.26
CA LYS A 236 -6.82 2.52 13.49
C LYS A 236 -8.34 2.69 13.38
N PHE A 237 -9.08 1.67 13.80
CA PHE A 237 -10.53 1.74 13.90
C PHE A 237 -10.92 1.50 15.37
N SER A 238 -11.68 2.43 15.96
CA SER A 238 -12.15 2.30 17.34
C SER A 238 -13.66 2.12 17.41
N ASN A 239 -14.35 2.47 16.33
CA ASN A 239 -15.77 2.19 16.14
C ASN A 239 -16.07 2.04 14.64
N GLN A 240 -17.18 1.40 14.32
CA GLN A 240 -17.65 1.17 12.95
C GLN A 240 -18.11 2.46 12.24
N LEU A 241 -18.07 3.61 12.92
CA LEU A 241 -18.64 4.87 12.46
C LEU A 241 -17.61 5.83 11.85
N GLN A 242 -16.35 5.42 11.68
CA GLN A 242 -15.36 6.27 11.03
C GLN A 242 -15.58 6.30 9.51
N THR A 243 -15.99 7.45 9.01
CA THR A 243 -16.05 7.70 7.58
C THR A 243 -14.66 7.63 6.96
N LEU A 244 -14.56 7.04 5.76
CA LEU A 244 -13.42 7.24 4.88
C LEU A 244 -13.22 8.75 4.72
N TYR A 245 -12.09 9.27 5.19
CA TYR A 245 -11.77 10.68 4.99
C TYR A 245 -11.60 10.91 3.49
N THR A 246 -12.48 11.68 2.88
CA THR A 246 -12.49 11.99 1.44
C THR A 246 -11.21 12.68 0.94
N GLY A 247 -10.32 13.10 1.85
CA GLY A 247 -9.03 13.70 1.53
C GLY A 247 -7.90 12.71 1.22
N ASP A 248 -8.04 11.42 1.53
CA ASP A 248 -7.10 10.41 1.06
C ASP A 248 -7.41 10.13 -0.42
N LYS A 249 -6.73 10.86 -1.32
CA LYS A 249 -6.69 10.51 -2.75
C LYS A 249 -6.04 9.13 -2.85
N VAL A 250 -6.88 8.10 -2.80
CA VAL A 250 -6.42 6.71 -2.86
C VAL A 250 -6.10 6.40 -4.32
N VAL A 251 -4.89 6.74 -4.72
CA VAL A 251 -4.27 6.19 -5.94
C VAL A 251 -3.77 4.79 -5.58
N VAL A 252 -4.71 3.85 -5.43
CA VAL A 252 -4.41 2.44 -5.10
C VAL A 252 -4.93 1.60 -6.23
N THR A 253 -4.17 0.56 -6.56
CA THR A 253 -4.60 -0.48 -7.49
C THR A 253 -6.00 -0.98 -7.07
N ILE A 254 -7.01 -0.71 -7.91
CA ILE A 254 -8.42 -1.03 -7.60
C ILE A 254 -8.74 -2.53 -7.64
N TRP A 255 -7.84 -3.35 -8.18
CA TRP A 255 -8.06 -4.78 -8.43
C TRP A 255 -8.33 -5.63 -7.19
N TYR A 256 -7.89 -5.15 -6.03
CA TYR A 256 -8.05 -5.82 -4.71
C TYR A 256 -9.10 -5.13 -3.84
N ARG A 257 -9.80 -4.13 -4.39
CA ARG A 257 -10.78 -3.34 -3.64
C ARG A 257 -12.09 -4.11 -3.48
N ALA A 258 -12.56 -4.18 -2.23
CA ALA A 258 -13.80 -4.85 -1.89
C ALA A 258 -15.03 -4.17 -2.52
N PRO A 259 -16.08 -4.94 -2.89
CA PRO A 259 -17.25 -4.41 -3.60
C PRO A 259 -18.01 -3.35 -2.82
N GLU A 260 -18.10 -3.44 -1.49
CA GLU A 260 -18.69 -2.41 -0.66
C GLU A 260 -18.00 -1.04 -0.82
N LEU A 261 -16.68 -1.02 -1.00
CA LEU A 261 -15.92 0.21 -1.24
C LEU A 261 -16.15 0.76 -2.66
N LEU A 262 -16.33 -0.13 -3.65
CA LEU A 262 -16.68 0.26 -5.02
C LEU A 262 -18.10 0.84 -5.10
N LEU A 263 -19.00 0.35 -4.25
CA LEU A 263 -20.37 0.85 -4.11
C LEU A 263 -20.51 2.08 -3.21
N GLY A 264 -19.37 2.66 -2.80
CA GLY A 264 -19.35 3.94 -2.08
C GLY A 264 -19.57 3.82 -0.57
N ALA A 265 -19.27 2.67 0.04
CA ALA A 265 -19.31 2.54 1.49
C ALA A 265 -18.47 3.61 2.18
N ARG A 266 -19.08 4.33 3.11
CA ARG A 266 -18.39 5.30 3.97
C ARG A 266 -17.90 4.69 5.28
N HIS A 267 -18.57 3.59 5.68
CA HIS A 267 -18.22 2.79 6.85
C HIS A 267 -17.76 1.44 6.36
N TYR A 268 -16.64 0.94 6.86
CA TYR A 268 -16.09 -0.33 6.46
C TYR A 268 -15.42 -1.03 7.64
N THR A 269 -15.36 -2.34 7.54
CA THR A 269 -14.90 -3.25 8.58
C THR A 269 -13.59 -3.94 8.15
N PRO A 270 -12.95 -4.73 9.01
CA PRO A 270 -11.84 -5.59 8.64
C PRO A 270 -12.10 -6.50 7.44
N ALA A 271 -13.36 -6.75 7.09
CA ALA A 271 -13.76 -7.56 5.92
C ALA A 271 -13.16 -7.07 4.59
N VAL A 272 -12.85 -5.76 4.44
CA VAL A 272 -12.21 -5.23 3.23
C VAL A 272 -10.82 -5.84 2.99
N ASP A 273 -10.06 -6.09 4.07
CA ASP A 273 -8.74 -6.71 3.97
C ASP A 273 -8.86 -8.21 3.64
N LEU A 274 -9.89 -8.90 4.15
CA LEU A 274 -10.14 -10.32 3.85
C LEU A 274 -10.52 -10.52 2.38
N TRP A 275 -11.27 -9.59 1.78
CA TRP A 275 -11.50 -9.59 0.35
C TRP A 275 -10.19 -9.55 -0.44
N ALA A 276 -9.29 -8.63 -0.08
CA ALA A 276 -7.98 -8.51 -0.72
C ALA A 276 -7.15 -9.80 -0.55
N VAL A 277 -7.22 -10.47 0.61
CA VAL A 277 -6.60 -11.79 0.84
C VAL A 277 -7.20 -12.85 -0.11
N GLY A 278 -8.51 -12.83 -0.34
CA GLY A 278 -9.16 -13.70 -1.35
C GLY A 278 -8.65 -13.44 -2.76
N CYS A 279 -8.49 -12.18 -3.15
CA CYS A 279 -7.89 -11.81 -4.44
C CYS A 279 -6.43 -12.28 -4.55
N ILE A 280 -5.63 -12.17 -3.48
CA ILE A 280 -4.24 -12.65 -3.44
C ILE A 280 -4.18 -14.17 -3.57
N LEU A 281 -5.05 -14.92 -2.88
CA LEU A 281 -5.15 -16.38 -3.02
C LEU A 281 -5.45 -16.79 -4.46
N ALA A 282 -6.43 -16.13 -5.07
CA ALA A 282 -6.79 -16.37 -6.46
C ALA A 282 -5.62 -16.06 -7.43
N GLU A 283 -4.89 -14.98 -7.18
CA GLU A 283 -3.74 -14.59 -8.00
C GLU A 283 -2.55 -15.53 -7.85
N LEU A 284 -2.30 -16.07 -6.66
CA LEU A 284 -1.28 -17.10 -6.45
C LEU A 284 -1.62 -18.42 -7.16
N LEU A 285 -2.92 -18.74 -7.33
CA LEU A 285 -3.37 -19.91 -8.08
C LEU A 285 -3.25 -19.72 -9.59
N SER A 286 -3.75 -18.59 -10.10
CA SER A 286 -3.87 -18.33 -11.54
C SER A 286 -2.68 -17.60 -12.14
N LEU A 287 -1.77 -17.07 -11.29
CA LEU A 287 -0.63 -16.22 -11.64
C LEU A 287 -1.04 -14.92 -12.37
N ARG A 288 -2.30 -14.52 -12.21
CA ARG A 288 -2.90 -13.31 -12.79
C ARG A 288 -3.91 -12.70 -11.82
N PRO A 289 -4.03 -11.36 -11.76
CA PRO A 289 -5.05 -10.72 -10.94
C PRO A 289 -6.45 -11.25 -11.27
N LEU A 290 -7.23 -11.63 -10.24
CA LEU A 290 -8.58 -12.16 -10.40
C LEU A 290 -9.52 -11.15 -11.06
N PHE A 291 -9.54 -9.92 -10.55
CA PHE A 291 -10.42 -8.84 -11.01
C PHE A 291 -9.58 -7.68 -11.59
N LYS A 292 -9.04 -7.86 -12.80
CA LYS A 292 -8.23 -6.84 -13.47
C LYS A 292 -9.13 -5.88 -14.24
N GLY A 293 -9.66 -4.87 -13.57
CA GLY A 293 -10.41 -3.78 -14.18
C GLY A 293 -9.52 -2.61 -14.60
N GLU A 294 -10.05 -1.79 -15.49
CA GLU A 294 -9.45 -0.51 -15.89
C GLU A 294 -9.90 0.59 -14.92
N GLU A 295 -8.96 1.40 -14.44
CA GLU A 295 -9.25 2.48 -13.53
C GLU A 295 -9.86 3.66 -14.28
N THR A 296 -11.04 4.11 -13.85
CA THR A 296 -11.64 5.34 -14.34
C THR A 296 -10.87 6.53 -13.78
N LYS A 297 -10.27 7.33 -14.69
CA LYS A 297 -9.48 8.51 -14.32
C LYS A 297 -10.40 9.62 -13.79
N MET A 298 -9.88 10.36 -12.82
CA MET A 298 -10.58 11.52 -12.25
C MET A 298 -10.52 12.70 -13.22
N ASP A 299 -11.66 13.12 -13.77
CA ASP A 299 -11.76 14.29 -14.63
C ASP A 299 -11.72 15.60 -13.84
N ASN A 300 -12.13 15.62 -12.59
CA ASN A 300 -12.10 16.78 -11.70
C ASN A 300 -11.88 16.38 -10.24
N LYS A 301 -11.08 17.20 -9.52
CA LYS A 301 -10.52 16.96 -8.17
C LYS A 301 -11.53 16.77 -7.02
N LYS A 302 -12.85 16.70 -7.25
CA LYS A 302 -13.87 16.76 -6.18
C LYS A 302 -14.53 15.44 -5.82
N HIS A 303 -14.67 14.50 -6.76
CA HIS A 303 -15.35 13.23 -6.48
C HIS A 303 -14.55 12.06 -7.04
N MET A 304 -14.50 10.94 -6.31
CA MET A 304 -13.96 9.69 -6.86
C MET A 304 -14.96 9.14 -7.87
N PRO A 305 -14.55 8.89 -9.13
CA PRO A 305 -15.44 8.34 -10.12
C PRO A 305 -15.82 6.91 -9.76
N PHE A 306 -17.05 6.53 -10.12
CA PHE A 306 -17.50 5.15 -10.03
C PHE A 306 -16.62 4.24 -10.90
N GLN A 307 -16.13 3.16 -10.32
CA GLN A 307 -15.20 2.23 -10.96
C GLN A 307 -15.97 1.11 -11.66
N GLU A 308 -16.70 1.46 -12.71
CA GLU A 308 -17.63 0.60 -13.44
C GLU A 308 -16.93 -0.68 -13.95
N ASN A 309 -15.80 -0.52 -14.63
CA ASN A 309 -15.07 -1.65 -15.21
C ASN A 309 -14.57 -2.62 -14.14
N GLN A 310 -14.10 -2.10 -13.00
CA GLN A 310 -13.69 -2.94 -11.88
C GLN A 310 -14.85 -3.74 -11.30
N LEU A 311 -16.00 -3.12 -11.10
CA LEU A 311 -17.19 -3.81 -10.60
C LEU A 311 -17.68 -4.86 -11.62
N LEU A 312 -17.68 -4.53 -12.92
CA LEU A 312 -18.02 -5.49 -13.97
C LEU A 312 -17.16 -6.76 -13.92
N LYS A 313 -15.83 -6.63 -13.70
CA LYS A 313 -14.93 -7.79 -13.57
C LYS A 313 -15.30 -8.69 -12.39
N ILE A 314 -15.75 -8.10 -11.29
CA ILE A 314 -16.23 -8.85 -10.12
C ILE A 314 -17.52 -9.60 -10.47
N LEU A 315 -18.51 -8.91 -11.07
CA LEU A 315 -19.80 -9.49 -11.45
C LEU A 315 -19.64 -10.65 -12.45
N GLN A 316 -18.75 -10.53 -13.42
CA GLN A 316 -18.49 -11.56 -14.44
C GLN A 316 -17.98 -12.89 -13.84
N ILE A 317 -17.31 -12.84 -12.69
CA ILE A 317 -16.74 -14.04 -12.04
C ILE A 317 -17.60 -14.52 -10.89
N LEU A 318 -18.05 -13.65 -10.01
CA LEU A 318 -18.81 -14.03 -8.82
C LEU A 318 -20.32 -14.10 -9.06
N GLY A 319 -20.79 -13.52 -10.16
CA GLY A 319 -22.23 -13.32 -10.42
C GLY A 319 -22.72 -12.00 -9.84
N THR A 320 -23.93 -11.60 -10.25
CA THR A 320 -24.58 -10.39 -9.71
C THR A 320 -25.19 -10.71 -8.36
N PRO A 321 -24.82 -9.98 -7.26
CA PRO A 321 -25.39 -10.23 -5.95
C PRO A 321 -26.87 -9.82 -5.90
N THR A 322 -27.66 -10.58 -5.16
CA THR A 322 -29.07 -10.28 -4.88
C THR A 322 -29.22 -9.70 -3.46
N LEU A 323 -30.40 -9.14 -3.15
CA LEU A 323 -30.71 -8.73 -1.78
C LEU A 323 -30.82 -9.91 -0.80
N TYR A 324 -30.96 -11.14 -1.31
CA TYR A 324 -30.87 -12.35 -0.51
C TYR A 324 -29.42 -12.64 -0.08
N ASP A 325 -28.47 -12.48 -1.02
CA ASP A 325 -27.04 -12.71 -0.76
C ASP A 325 -26.42 -11.57 0.04
N TRP A 326 -26.95 -10.37 -0.10
CA TRP A 326 -26.46 -9.16 0.54
C TRP A 326 -27.60 -8.23 0.95
N PRO A 327 -28.22 -8.44 2.11
CA PRO A 327 -29.41 -7.72 2.55
C PRO A 327 -29.27 -6.19 2.61
N SER A 328 -28.07 -5.69 2.91
CA SER A 328 -27.80 -4.25 2.99
C SER A 328 -27.37 -3.61 1.67
N LEU A 329 -27.39 -4.36 0.56
CA LEU A 329 -26.88 -3.93 -0.75
C LEU A 329 -27.53 -2.62 -1.24
N ASN A 330 -28.83 -2.45 -1.06
CA ASN A 330 -29.59 -1.27 -1.47
C ASN A 330 -29.28 -0.01 -0.66
N ASN A 331 -28.54 -0.12 0.45
CA ASN A 331 -28.16 1.01 1.28
C ASN A 331 -26.86 1.70 0.79
N TYR A 332 -26.16 1.11 -0.21
CA TYR A 332 -24.94 1.70 -0.73
C TYR A 332 -25.24 2.79 -1.74
N PRO A 333 -24.47 3.92 -1.71
CA PRO A 333 -24.71 5.08 -2.59
C PRO A 333 -24.73 4.75 -4.08
N GLU A 334 -23.85 3.83 -4.52
CA GLU A 334 -23.70 3.45 -5.93
C GLU A 334 -24.56 2.23 -6.33
N TYR A 335 -25.51 1.80 -5.48
CA TYR A 335 -26.45 0.71 -5.81
C TYR A 335 -27.24 0.96 -7.09
N PRO A 336 -27.72 2.18 -7.40
CA PRO A 336 -28.39 2.45 -8.67
C PRO A 336 -27.50 2.20 -9.91
N GLN A 337 -26.18 2.36 -9.77
CA GLN A 337 -25.25 2.04 -10.86
C GLN A 337 -25.11 0.53 -11.06
N LEU A 338 -25.14 -0.26 -9.96
CA LEU A 338 -25.12 -1.72 -10.03
C LEU A 338 -26.34 -2.26 -10.82
N GLN A 339 -27.50 -1.64 -10.69
CA GLN A 339 -28.72 -2.05 -11.38
C GLN A 339 -28.69 -1.85 -12.90
N ARG A 340 -27.70 -1.11 -13.42
CA ARG A 340 -27.52 -0.90 -14.87
C ARG A 340 -26.80 -2.05 -15.56
N PHE A 341 -26.13 -2.92 -14.79
CA PHE A 341 -25.47 -4.09 -15.36
C PHE A 341 -26.47 -5.19 -15.70
N THR A 342 -26.16 -5.95 -16.71
CA THR A 342 -26.83 -7.23 -16.98
C THR A 342 -26.56 -8.21 -15.84
N LEU A 343 -27.49 -9.11 -15.61
CA LEU A 343 -27.32 -10.15 -14.59
C LEU A 343 -26.31 -11.19 -15.07
N PHE A 344 -25.32 -11.47 -14.23
CA PHE A 344 -24.30 -12.48 -14.46
C PHE A 344 -24.52 -13.68 -13.54
N PRO A 345 -24.39 -14.92 -14.03
CA PRO A 345 -24.32 -16.10 -13.19
C PRO A 345 -22.95 -16.20 -12.51
N SER A 346 -22.88 -16.89 -11.38
CA SER A 346 -21.61 -17.17 -10.71
C SER A 346 -20.78 -18.18 -11.50
N ASN A 347 -19.55 -17.81 -11.85
CA ASN A 347 -18.58 -18.61 -12.59
C ASN A 347 -17.33 -18.97 -11.76
N ILE A 348 -17.29 -18.61 -10.47
CA ILE A 348 -16.09 -18.75 -9.64
C ILE A 348 -15.61 -20.21 -9.52
N LYS A 349 -16.54 -21.19 -9.49
CA LYS A 349 -16.19 -22.61 -9.44
C LYS A 349 -15.50 -23.08 -10.73
N ALA A 350 -16.04 -22.68 -11.88
CA ALA A 350 -15.43 -22.99 -13.18
C ALA A 350 -14.10 -22.26 -13.33
N TRP A 351 -14.03 -20.98 -12.90
CA TRP A 351 -12.78 -20.23 -12.88
C TRP A 351 -11.70 -20.94 -12.04
N TYR A 352 -12.05 -21.39 -10.83
CA TYR A 352 -11.14 -22.07 -9.92
C TYR A 352 -10.56 -23.34 -10.57
N ALA A 353 -11.42 -24.19 -11.13
CA ALA A 353 -11.00 -25.44 -11.80
C ALA A 353 -10.08 -25.16 -13.00
N ASN A 354 -10.40 -24.13 -13.81
CA ASN A 354 -9.63 -23.78 -15.01
C ASN A 354 -8.29 -23.09 -14.73
N ASN A 355 -8.05 -22.63 -13.49
CA ASN A 355 -6.85 -21.91 -13.08
C ASN A 355 -6.00 -22.68 -12.03
N GLY A 356 -5.99 -24.02 -12.13
CA GLY A 356 -5.14 -24.86 -11.29
C GLY A 356 -5.70 -25.22 -9.93
N GLY A 357 -6.92 -24.79 -9.63
CA GLY A 357 -7.60 -25.17 -8.40
C GLY A 357 -8.15 -26.58 -8.44
N SER A 358 -7.73 -27.45 -7.52
CA SER A 358 -8.18 -28.84 -7.43
C SER A 358 -8.66 -29.20 -6.01
N ASP A 359 -8.24 -28.48 -4.98
CA ASP A 359 -8.57 -28.77 -3.58
C ASP A 359 -9.92 -28.14 -3.19
N PRO A 360 -10.96 -28.93 -2.84
CA PRO A 360 -12.26 -28.40 -2.47
C PRO A 360 -12.23 -27.54 -1.20
N ASN A 361 -11.29 -27.80 -0.27
CA ASN A 361 -11.15 -26.98 0.93
C ASN A 361 -10.49 -25.64 0.64
N CYS A 362 -9.58 -25.57 -0.33
CA CYS A 362 -9.05 -24.29 -0.83
C CYS A 362 -10.16 -23.47 -1.50
N PHE A 363 -11.00 -24.12 -2.31
CA PHE A 363 -12.17 -23.47 -2.93
C PHE A 363 -13.17 -22.94 -1.88
N ASP A 364 -13.44 -23.71 -0.83
CA ASP A 364 -14.32 -23.30 0.25
C ASP A 364 -13.79 -22.05 0.98
N LEU A 365 -12.48 -22.01 1.29
CA LEU A 365 -11.86 -20.83 1.87
C LEU A 365 -11.91 -19.62 0.92
N LEU A 366 -11.56 -19.81 -0.35
CA LEU A 366 -11.62 -18.77 -1.37
C LEU A 366 -13.03 -18.18 -1.48
N SER A 367 -14.05 -19.04 -1.51
CA SER A 367 -15.45 -18.61 -1.58
C SER A 367 -15.87 -17.80 -0.35
N LYS A 368 -15.44 -18.18 0.85
CA LYS A 368 -15.72 -17.47 2.10
C LYS A 368 -15.02 -16.12 2.21
N LEU A 369 -13.83 -15.99 1.61
CA LEU A 369 -13.09 -14.71 1.51
C LEU A 369 -13.72 -13.74 0.52
N LEU A 370 -14.36 -14.25 -0.54
CA LEU A 370 -14.98 -13.48 -1.62
C LEU A 370 -16.51 -13.37 -1.50
N ILE A 371 -17.08 -13.54 -0.31
CA ILE A 371 -18.50 -13.25 -0.06
C ILE A 371 -18.72 -11.74 -0.22
N TYR A 372 -19.81 -11.38 -0.94
CA TYR A 372 -20.17 -9.98 -1.18
C TYR A 372 -20.49 -9.23 0.10
N ASP A 373 -21.37 -9.78 0.94
CA ASP A 373 -21.76 -9.16 2.21
C ASP A 373 -20.60 -9.15 3.20
N PRO A 374 -20.06 -7.96 3.57
CA PRO A 374 -18.99 -7.85 4.53
C PRO A 374 -19.36 -8.35 5.94
N ALA A 375 -20.65 -8.42 6.27
CA ALA A 375 -21.12 -8.87 7.59
C ALA A 375 -20.95 -10.38 7.80
N VAL A 376 -21.00 -11.17 6.73
CA VAL A 376 -20.86 -12.63 6.78
C VAL A 376 -19.57 -13.14 6.14
N ARG A 377 -18.76 -12.25 5.55
CA ARG A 377 -17.43 -12.59 5.04
C ARG A 377 -16.55 -13.08 6.18
N ILE A 378 -15.83 -14.18 5.96
CA ILE A 378 -14.98 -14.82 6.97
C ILE A 378 -13.97 -13.80 7.56
N ASN A 379 -13.78 -13.80 8.87
CA ASN A 379 -12.75 -13.00 9.53
C ASN A 379 -11.38 -13.72 9.55
N SER A 380 -10.33 -13.02 9.94
CA SER A 380 -8.95 -13.54 9.89
C SER A 380 -8.70 -14.73 10.84
N LEU A 381 -9.34 -14.78 12.00
CA LEU A 381 -9.19 -15.88 12.97
C LEU A 381 -9.86 -17.16 12.47
N ASP A 382 -11.09 -17.04 11.98
CA ASP A 382 -11.84 -18.18 11.43
C ASP A 382 -11.16 -18.69 10.15
N ALA A 383 -10.62 -17.77 9.32
CA ALA A 383 -9.87 -18.15 8.13
C ALA A 383 -8.60 -18.96 8.47
N MET A 384 -7.87 -18.58 9.54
CA MET A 384 -6.69 -19.36 10.02
C MET A 384 -7.07 -20.74 10.55
N SER A 385 -8.25 -20.88 11.13
CA SER A 385 -8.78 -22.14 11.67
C SER A 385 -9.43 -23.02 10.62
N HIS A 386 -9.45 -22.56 9.35
CA HIS A 386 -10.12 -23.25 8.27
C HIS A 386 -9.50 -24.62 7.99
N LYS A 387 -10.34 -25.62 7.68
CA LYS A 387 -9.95 -27.02 7.44
C LYS A 387 -8.86 -27.17 6.37
N TRP A 388 -8.77 -26.24 5.41
CA TRP A 388 -7.71 -26.24 4.39
C TRP A 388 -6.31 -26.22 4.99
N PHE A 389 -6.08 -25.48 6.08
CA PHE A 389 -4.78 -25.41 6.75
C PHE A 389 -4.49 -26.62 7.66
N LEU A 390 -5.52 -27.39 8.02
CA LEU A 390 -5.37 -28.57 8.88
C LEU A 390 -4.96 -29.81 8.11
N GLN A 391 -5.23 -29.87 6.81
CA GLN A 391 -4.87 -31.01 5.94
C GLN A 391 -3.44 -30.89 5.39
N SER A 392 -2.85 -32.03 5.02
CA SER A 392 -1.53 -32.08 4.38
C SER A 392 -1.53 -31.48 2.96
N PRO A 393 -0.44 -30.79 2.53
CA PRO A 393 0.68 -30.36 3.36
C PRO A 393 0.27 -29.29 4.39
N LYS A 394 0.77 -29.37 5.61
CA LYS A 394 0.53 -28.33 6.62
C LYS A 394 1.34 -27.06 6.32
N PRO A 395 0.86 -25.87 6.75
CA PRO A 395 1.66 -24.64 6.64
C PRO A 395 2.98 -24.75 7.40
N VAL A 396 4.05 -24.25 6.80
CA VAL A 396 5.40 -24.20 7.36
C VAL A 396 5.88 -22.76 7.49
N GLN A 397 6.92 -22.52 8.30
CA GLN A 397 7.45 -21.17 8.50
C GLN A 397 8.25 -20.65 7.31
N ASN A 398 8.98 -21.52 6.63
CA ASN A 398 9.73 -21.21 5.43
C ASN A 398 8.90 -21.64 4.21
N ILE A 399 8.32 -20.67 3.48
CA ILE A 399 7.51 -20.97 2.29
C ILE A 399 8.33 -21.62 1.15
N PHE A 400 9.65 -21.57 1.23
CA PHE A 400 10.57 -22.18 0.27
C PHE A 400 11.03 -23.58 0.71
N GLU A 401 10.57 -24.07 1.87
CA GLU A 401 10.93 -25.39 2.38
C GLU A 401 10.58 -26.50 1.37
N GLY A 402 11.56 -27.36 1.08
CA GLY A 402 11.43 -28.40 0.07
C GLY A 402 11.47 -27.92 -1.38
N SER A 403 11.66 -26.61 -1.62
CA SER A 403 11.81 -26.08 -2.97
C SER A 403 13.28 -26.00 -3.38
N THR A 404 13.59 -26.50 -4.58
CA THR A 404 14.90 -26.31 -5.22
C THR A 404 14.99 -25.02 -6.01
N MET A 405 13.90 -24.24 -6.08
CA MET A 405 13.83 -23.02 -6.88
C MET A 405 14.58 -21.87 -6.21
N LYS A 406 15.36 -21.17 -7.03
CA LYS A 406 16.04 -19.93 -6.61
C LYS A 406 15.41 -18.76 -7.34
N TYR A 407 14.68 -17.93 -6.61
CA TYR A 407 14.09 -16.72 -7.17
C TYR A 407 15.18 -15.67 -7.46
N PRO A 408 15.02 -14.88 -8.51
CA PRO A 408 15.98 -13.82 -8.85
C PRO A 408 16.00 -12.77 -7.74
N ARG A 409 17.20 -12.33 -7.40
CA ARG A 409 17.38 -11.22 -6.42
C ARG A 409 16.81 -9.92 -6.97
N ARG A 410 16.39 -9.02 -6.08
CA ARG A 410 15.94 -7.68 -6.47
C ARG A 410 17.03 -6.94 -7.24
N LYS A 411 16.65 -6.32 -8.35
CA LYS A 411 17.54 -5.44 -9.11
C LYS A 411 17.86 -4.20 -8.27
N ILE A 412 19.15 -3.86 -8.20
CA ILE A 412 19.65 -2.67 -7.53
C ILE A 412 20.04 -1.67 -8.61
N HIS A 413 19.40 -0.50 -8.58
CA HIS A 413 19.72 0.61 -9.49
C HIS A 413 20.76 1.49 -8.84
N LYS A 414 21.99 1.50 -9.39
CA LYS A 414 23.11 2.33 -8.96
C LYS A 414 23.04 3.68 -9.68
N GLY A 415 23.67 4.71 -9.10
CA GLY A 415 23.79 6.03 -9.72
C GLY A 415 22.74 7.06 -9.29
N ASP A 416 21.98 6.77 -8.24
CA ASP A 416 21.08 7.75 -7.63
C ASP A 416 21.82 8.63 -6.63
N SER A 417 22.05 9.89 -7.00
CA SER A 417 22.71 10.90 -6.15
C SER A 417 21.82 11.42 -5.00
N ASP A 418 20.54 11.05 -4.94
CA ASP A 418 19.59 11.60 -3.98
C ASP A 418 19.94 11.32 -2.50
N ILE A 419 20.63 10.22 -2.20
CA ILE A 419 21.17 9.95 -0.85
C ILE A 419 22.65 10.31 -0.78
N LEU A 420 23.41 10.09 -1.86
CA LEU A 420 24.86 10.29 -1.92
C LEU A 420 25.24 11.73 -2.29
N GLY A 421 24.34 12.49 -2.92
CA GLY A 421 24.62 13.81 -3.53
C GLY A 421 24.64 15.01 -2.61
N GLY A 422 24.93 14.83 -1.33
CA GLY A 422 25.03 15.94 -0.39
C GLY A 422 26.42 16.36 0.01
N ALA A 423 27.50 15.78 -0.56
CA ALA A 423 28.87 16.05 -0.14
C ALA A 423 29.55 17.24 -0.84
N ASN A 424 28.95 17.84 -1.87
CA ASN A 424 29.56 18.96 -2.58
C ASN A 424 28.65 20.19 -2.67
N ASN A 425 28.31 20.79 -1.53
CA ASN A 425 28.00 22.21 -1.41
C ASN A 425 28.19 22.63 0.04
N SER A 426 29.44 22.79 0.42
CA SER A 426 29.85 23.59 1.60
C SER A 426 29.54 25.04 1.29
N ILE A 427 28.44 25.56 1.80
CA ILE A 427 28.20 26.99 1.92
C ILE A 427 28.82 27.44 3.25
N TYR A 428 30.13 27.65 3.23
CA TYR A 428 30.86 28.60 4.04
C TYR A 428 32.02 29.09 3.16
N GLY A 429 31.91 30.28 2.68
CA GLY A 429 32.98 30.90 1.93
C GLY A 429 32.71 32.37 1.80
N GLY A 430 33.42 33.12 2.59
CA GLY A 430 33.50 34.55 2.52
C GLY A 430 33.97 35.05 1.17
N ALA A 431 33.57 36.25 0.90
CA ALA A 431 33.94 37.07 -0.24
C ALA A 431 35.45 37.18 -0.45
N VAL A 432 35.92 37.10 -1.69
CA VAL A 432 36.96 37.99 -2.26
C VAL A 432 36.89 37.93 -3.79
N SER A 433 36.66 39.12 -4.37
CA SER A 433 37.13 39.79 -5.61
C SER A 433 37.33 39.07 -6.92
N ASN A 434 36.55 39.57 -7.90
CA ASN A 434 36.89 39.94 -9.29
C ASN A 434 38.23 39.48 -9.90
N VAL A 435 38.17 38.85 -11.09
CA VAL A 435 38.83 39.35 -12.31
C VAL A 435 38.15 38.85 -13.57
N ASN A 436 37.95 39.76 -14.50
CA ASN A 436 37.43 39.61 -15.88
C ASN A 436 38.26 38.66 -16.73
N ALA A 437 37.62 37.93 -17.64
CA ALA A 437 38.08 37.83 -19.02
C ALA A 437 36.96 37.34 -19.98
N ASN A 438 36.67 38.18 -20.90
CA ASN A 438 35.89 37.93 -22.11
C ASN A 438 36.53 36.87 -23.01
N SER A 439 35.76 36.04 -23.67
CA SER A 439 35.89 35.85 -25.10
C SER A 439 34.69 35.07 -25.71
N ARG A 440 34.19 35.63 -26.78
CA ARG A 440 33.19 35.14 -27.72
C ARG A 440 33.67 33.91 -28.48
N ALA A 441 32.78 33.01 -28.87
CA ALA A 441 32.51 32.74 -30.27
C ALA A 441 31.49 31.60 -30.50
N ASN A 442 30.49 31.92 -31.25
CA ASN A 442 29.67 31.18 -32.22
C ASN A 442 30.25 29.86 -32.76
N ASN A 443 29.43 28.79 -32.92
CA ASN A 443 28.88 28.41 -34.21
C ASN A 443 28.10 27.11 -34.20
N LYS A 444 26.99 27.18 -34.84
CA LYS A 444 26.09 26.32 -35.60
C LYS A 444 26.57 24.96 -36.12
N ARG A 445 25.57 24.02 -36.11
CA ARG A 445 25.23 22.99 -37.17
C ARG A 445 25.89 21.61 -37.08
N LYS A 446 25.09 20.58 -36.96
CA LYS A 446 24.48 19.68 -37.95
C LYS A 446 24.39 18.24 -37.40
N ILE A 447 23.22 17.64 -37.60
CA ILE A 447 22.93 16.21 -37.54
C ILE A 447 23.63 15.55 -38.75
N PRO A 448 24.11 14.29 -38.65
CA PRO A 448 23.33 13.23 -39.26
C PRO A 448 23.31 11.87 -38.52
N ASN A 449 22.29 11.11 -38.92
CA ASN A 449 22.00 9.70 -38.70
C ASN A 449 23.16 8.74 -38.85
N SER A 450 23.13 7.62 -38.07
CA SER A 450 23.07 6.28 -38.65
C SER A 450 23.04 5.19 -37.55
N ASN A 451 22.06 4.34 -37.60
CA ASN A 451 21.96 2.88 -37.43
C ASN A 451 23.04 2.12 -36.63
N ASN A 452 22.65 1.42 -35.62
CA ASN A 452 22.51 -0.04 -35.58
C ASN A 452 22.62 -0.66 -34.18
N ALA A 453 21.74 -1.58 -33.99
CA ALA A 453 21.83 -2.88 -33.32
C ALA A 453 21.71 -2.98 -31.79
N ASN A 454 20.53 -3.45 -31.44
CA ASN A 454 20.21 -4.57 -30.53
C ASN A 454 21.08 -4.84 -29.30
N ILE A 455 20.45 -4.86 -28.16
CA ILE A 455 20.25 -6.04 -27.30
C ILE A 455 19.54 -5.57 -26.00
N GLY A 456 18.43 -6.16 -25.73
CA GLY A 456 17.65 -6.49 -24.59
C GLY A 456 17.86 -5.75 -23.25
N ILE A 457 16.96 -4.84 -22.95
CA ILE A 457 16.73 -4.37 -21.59
C ILE A 457 15.27 -4.65 -21.25
N ILE A 458 15.04 -5.72 -20.48
CA ILE A 458 13.77 -5.87 -19.76
C ILE A 458 13.89 -4.99 -18.53
N GLY A 459 13.47 -3.74 -18.68
CA GLY A 459 13.35 -2.78 -17.59
C GLY A 459 12.12 -3.08 -16.75
N SER A 460 12.23 -2.86 -15.45
CA SER A 460 11.11 -2.82 -14.50
C SER A 460 10.02 -1.90 -15.04
N ILE A 461 8.92 -2.48 -15.49
CA ILE A 461 7.78 -1.73 -16.02
C ILE A 461 7.07 -1.10 -14.84
N ASN A 462 7.14 0.22 -14.80
CA ASN A 462 6.34 1.06 -13.92
C ASN A 462 4.86 0.80 -14.25
N MET A 463 4.06 0.29 -13.31
CA MET A 463 2.66 -0.10 -13.52
C MET A 463 1.76 1.03 -14.08
N ASN A 464 2.25 2.27 -14.14
CA ASN A 464 1.49 3.41 -14.64
C ASN A 464 1.51 3.58 -16.17
N ASN A 465 2.28 2.78 -16.92
CA ASN A 465 2.39 2.90 -18.38
C ASN A 465 1.82 1.72 -19.18
N MET A 466 1.12 0.78 -18.53
CA MET A 466 0.50 -0.35 -19.25
C MET A 466 -0.90 -0.09 -19.81
N SER A 467 -1.41 1.15 -19.75
CA SER A 467 -2.76 1.46 -20.25
C SER A 467 -2.89 1.72 -21.76
N ASN A 468 -1.81 1.62 -22.55
CA ASN A 468 -1.84 1.97 -23.98
C ASN A 468 -1.35 0.86 -24.93
N MET A 469 -1.59 -0.40 -24.64
CA MET A 469 -1.50 -1.42 -25.69
C MET A 469 -2.90 -1.90 -26.07
N SER A 470 -3.37 -1.42 -27.22
CA SER A 470 -4.63 -1.78 -27.82
C SER A 470 -4.74 -3.28 -28.11
N ASN A 471 -5.92 -3.83 -27.84
CA ASN A 471 -6.35 -5.24 -28.00
C ASN A 471 -6.23 -5.82 -29.43
N SER A 472 -5.63 -5.13 -30.40
CA SER A 472 -5.59 -5.55 -31.78
C SER A 472 -4.43 -6.53 -32.12
N GLN A 473 -3.41 -6.67 -31.28
CA GLN A 473 -2.27 -7.54 -31.58
C GLN A 473 -2.28 -8.91 -30.89
N ILE A 474 -3.16 -9.13 -29.93
CA ILE A 474 -3.26 -10.43 -29.24
C ILE A 474 -4.16 -11.43 -29.97
N ASN A 475 -5.08 -10.96 -30.82
CA ASN A 475 -5.97 -11.84 -31.59
C ASN A 475 -5.37 -12.41 -32.89
N GLN A 476 -4.27 -11.86 -33.40
CA GLN A 476 -3.63 -12.42 -34.60
C GLN A 476 -2.74 -13.63 -34.33
N LYS A 477 -2.26 -13.88 -33.12
CA LYS A 477 -1.47 -15.07 -32.80
C LYS A 477 -2.29 -16.30 -32.38
N ARG A 478 -3.59 -16.14 -32.12
CA ARG A 478 -4.47 -17.28 -31.79
C ARG A 478 -5.12 -17.96 -33.00
N ASN A 479 -5.15 -17.33 -34.15
CA ASN A 479 -5.75 -17.89 -35.39
C ASN A 479 -4.81 -18.75 -36.22
N TYR A 480 -3.52 -18.81 -35.89
CA TYR A 480 -2.56 -19.63 -36.64
C TYR A 480 -2.37 -21.08 -36.09
N ALA A 481 -2.91 -21.39 -34.92
CA ALA A 481 -2.77 -22.73 -34.31
C ALA A 481 -4.00 -23.64 -34.54
N PHE A 482 -5.04 -23.18 -35.26
CA PHE A 482 -6.28 -23.96 -35.45
C PHE A 482 -6.52 -24.42 -36.90
N MET A 483 -5.59 -24.17 -37.82
CA MET A 483 -5.72 -24.49 -39.26
C MET A 483 -4.69 -25.50 -39.83
N SER A 484 -4.08 -26.31 -39.00
CA SER A 484 -3.24 -27.39 -39.51
C SER A 484 -3.63 -28.72 -38.85
N GLY A 485 -4.64 -29.37 -39.44
CA GLY A 485 -5.05 -30.69 -39.00
C GLY A 485 -6.41 -31.13 -39.52
N ARG A 486 -6.60 -31.15 -40.83
CA ARG A 486 -7.57 -32.02 -41.50
C ARG A 486 -7.03 -32.45 -42.83
N GLY A 487 -6.62 -33.68 -42.86
CA GLY A 487 -6.42 -34.47 -44.05
C GLY A 487 -7.26 -35.74 -43.99
N SER A 488 -8.15 -35.87 -44.97
CA SER A 488 -8.65 -37.05 -45.69
C SER A 488 -9.17 -38.28 -44.93
N ASN A 489 -10.47 -38.60 -45.14
CA ASN A 489 -10.94 -39.67 -46.06
C ASN A 489 -12.44 -39.86 -45.88
N SER A 490 -13.19 -39.61 -46.88
CA SER A 490 -13.97 -40.33 -47.89
C SER A 490 -14.88 -41.48 -47.40
N SER A 491 -16.08 -41.47 -48.01
CA SER A 491 -17.16 -42.48 -48.27
C SER A 491 -18.29 -42.38 -47.24
N GLY A 492 -19.55 -42.19 -47.61
CA GLY A 492 -20.33 -42.52 -48.75
C GLY A 492 -21.70 -42.97 -48.26
N PHE A 493 -22.78 -42.64 -49.00
CA PHE A 493 -24.13 -43.20 -48.98
C PHE A 493 -25.20 -42.54 -48.09
N GLU A 494 -26.08 -41.79 -48.77
CA GLU A 494 -27.51 -42.00 -49.08
C GLU A 494 -28.46 -42.12 -47.88
N ASP A 495 -29.34 -41.24 -47.79
CA ASP A 495 -30.70 -40.93 -48.38
C ASP A 495 -31.87 -41.52 -47.58
N ASN A 496 -32.95 -40.75 -47.62
CA ASN A 496 -34.35 -41.08 -47.37
C ASN A 496 -34.97 -40.74 -45.99
N SER A 497 -35.61 -39.64 -46.04
CA SER A 497 -37.07 -39.45 -46.15
C SER A 497 -37.96 -39.71 -44.92
N LYS A 498 -38.76 -38.69 -44.70
CA LYS A 498 -40.21 -38.66 -44.42
C LYS A 498 -40.76 -38.93 -43.02
N ARG A 499 -41.45 -37.87 -42.60
CA ARG A 499 -42.83 -37.76 -42.13
C ARG A 499 -43.23 -38.15 -40.70
N LYS A 500 -43.83 -37.11 -40.11
CA LYS A 500 -45.09 -37.08 -39.33
C LYS A 500 -45.12 -37.88 -38.00
N ARG A 501 -45.27 -37.22 -36.93
CA ARG A 501 -46.52 -36.67 -36.32
C ARG A 501 -46.13 -35.75 -35.16
#